data_f2648c91ce6b6e40ff1989bebd6b7516
#
_entry.id   f2648c91ce6b6e40ff1989bebd6b7516
#
_cell.length_a   1.000
_cell.length_b   1.000
_cell.length_c   1.000
_cell.angle_alpha   90.00
_cell.angle_beta   90.00
_cell.angle_gamma   90.00
#
_symmetry.space_group_name_H-M   'P 1'
#
loop_
_entity.id
_entity.type
_entity.pdbx_description
1 polymer ?
#
loop_
_entity_poly.entity_id
_entity_poly.type
_entity_poly.pdbx_seq_one_letter_code
_entity_poly.pdbx_strand_id
1 'polypeptide(L)'
;IRAPGRRFLSHFIKGISDKTNQEWYASLMLNRLMFCYFIQKKGFLDNNKNYLRDKLLACKAKKGKVKFYSFYRDFLLVLFHRGLNDPTHSEATKIEIGKIPYLNGGLFDEHELEKSNDSIDIDDKAFERLFDFFDQYEWHLDTRHTASGKDINPDVIGYIFEKYINDRANMGAYYTKEDITDYISKNCILPYLFDETKRHYPKAFNTDAELWQMVKQSGGQYIYDAVKKGVEETLPKEIEQGIKDVSKRTEWNKPATINYALPTEIWREVVDRRNRYTEVKSKIDKGDIQQINDFIT
;
A
#
# COMPACT_ATOMS: atom_id res chain seq x y z
N ILE A 1 -13.65 18.06 -9.13
CA ILE A 1 -12.92 17.79 -10.39
C ILE A 1 -13.01 16.29 -10.60
N ARG A 2 -13.72 15.85 -11.66
CA ARG A 2 -13.77 14.41 -11.99
C ARG A 2 -12.38 14.03 -12.51
N ALA A 3 -11.75 13.06 -11.85
CA ALA A 3 -10.48 12.48 -12.27
C ALA A 3 -10.55 12.11 -13.77
N PRO A 4 -9.50 12.37 -14.58
CA PRO A 4 -9.39 11.79 -15.90
C PRO A 4 -9.28 10.26 -15.73
N GLY A 5 -10.44 9.62 -15.76
CA GLY A 5 -10.55 8.19 -15.55
C GLY A 5 -10.42 7.40 -16.85
N ARG A 6 -10.69 6.09 -16.76
CA ARG A 6 -10.73 5.14 -17.88
C ARG A 6 -11.40 5.70 -19.14
N ARG A 7 -12.57 6.35 -19.01
CA ARG A 7 -13.30 6.95 -20.13
C ARG A 7 -12.56 8.10 -20.80
N PHE A 8 -11.77 8.88 -20.07
CA PHE A 8 -10.95 9.94 -20.65
C PHE A 8 -9.85 9.35 -21.52
N LEU A 9 -9.05 8.42 -20.99
CA LEU A 9 -7.92 7.83 -21.72
C LEU A 9 -8.42 7.00 -22.93
N SER A 10 -9.53 6.29 -22.82
CA SER A 10 -10.07 5.47 -23.92
C SER A 10 -10.33 6.27 -25.20
N HIS A 11 -10.72 7.55 -25.09
CA HIS A 11 -10.92 8.40 -26.27
C HIS A 11 -9.65 8.70 -27.06
N PHE A 12 -8.48 8.54 -26.46
CA PHE A 12 -7.17 8.79 -27.12
C PHE A 12 -6.53 7.50 -27.63
N ILE A 13 -7.11 6.33 -27.34
CA ILE A 13 -6.61 5.03 -27.80
C ILE A 13 -7.16 4.74 -29.19
N LYS A 14 -6.26 4.46 -30.12
CA LYS A 14 -6.56 4.00 -31.47
C LYS A 14 -6.12 2.55 -31.64
N GLY A 15 -6.59 1.89 -32.69
CA GLY A 15 -6.22 0.53 -33.02
C GLY A 15 -7.02 -0.55 -32.28
N ILE A 16 -7.89 -0.21 -31.34
CA ILE A 16 -8.81 -1.15 -30.69
C ILE A 16 -10.22 -0.79 -31.10
N SER A 17 -10.87 -1.66 -31.87
CA SER A 17 -12.23 -1.45 -32.43
C SER A 17 -13.33 -1.75 -31.40
N ASP A 18 -13.14 -2.75 -30.55
CA ASP A 18 -14.10 -3.09 -29.49
C ASP A 18 -13.99 -2.12 -28.33
N LYS A 19 -15.12 -1.50 -27.96
CA LYS A 19 -15.18 -0.47 -26.92
C LYS A 19 -14.85 -1.03 -25.53
N THR A 20 -15.23 -2.25 -25.23
CA THR A 20 -14.97 -2.89 -23.94
C THR A 20 -13.48 -3.13 -23.78
N ASN A 21 -12.83 -3.68 -24.81
CA ASN A 21 -11.38 -3.87 -24.83
C ASN A 21 -10.62 -2.54 -24.79
N GLN A 22 -11.13 -1.50 -25.45
CA GLN A 22 -10.54 -0.16 -25.40
C GLN A 22 -10.59 0.44 -23.98
N GLU A 23 -11.74 0.33 -23.31
CA GLU A 23 -11.89 0.78 -21.91
C GLU A 23 -11.06 -0.08 -20.96
N TRP A 24 -10.95 -1.36 -21.22
CA TRP A 24 -10.11 -2.26 -20.44
C TRP A 24 -8.63 -1.90 -20.57
N TYR A 25 -8.17 -1.68 -21.81
CA TYR A 25 -6.80 -1.27 -22.07
C TYR A 25 -6.48 0.10 -21.47
N ALA A 26 -7.42 1.05 -21.49
CA ALA A 26 -7.28 2.32 -20.80
C ALA A 26 -7.08 2.13 -19.29
N SER A 27 -7.77 1.16 -18.68
CA SER A 27 -7.59 0.85 -17.25
C SER A 27 -6.19 0.28 -16.98
N LEU A 28 -5.71 -0.64 -17.81
CA LEU A 28 -4.36 -1.19 -17.72
C LEU A 28 -3.29 -0.10 -17.80
N MET A 29 -3.41 0.78 -18.79
CA MET A 29 -2.48 1.90 -18.98
C MET A 29 -2.48 2.88 -17.80
N LEU A 30 -3.67 3.20 -17.26
CA LEU A 30 -3.77 4.05 -16.07
C LEU A 30 -3.09 3.42 -14.87
N ASN A 31 -3.28 2.13 -14.63
CA ASN A 31 -2.65 1.42 -13.52
C ASN A 31 -1.12 1.41 -13.66
N ARG A 32 -0.60 1.09 -14.85
CA ARG A 32 0.84 1.13 -15.15
C ARG A 32 1.41 2.54 -14.92
N LEU A 33 0.75 3.57 -15.45
CA LEU A 33 1.21 4.95 -15.31
C LEU A 33 1.14 5.46 -13.88
N MET A 34 0.09 5.15 -13.12
CA MET A 34 -0.01 5.53 -11.71
C MET A 34 1.10 4.88 -10.89
N PHE A 35 1.36 3.61 -11.13
CA PHE A 35 2.46 2.92 -10.44
C PHE A 35 3.81 3.53 -10.80
N CYS A 36 4.10 3.76 -12.09
CA CYS A 36 5.32 4.43 -12.50
C CYS A 36 5.44 5.85 -11.90
N TYR A 37 4.32 6.57 -11.84
CA TYR A 37 4.29 7.90 -11.25
C TYR A 37 4.61 7.89 -9.76
N PHE A 38 4.11 6.88 -9.04
CA PHE A 38 4.42 6.68 -7.64
C PHE A 38 5.90 6.36 -7.42
N ILE A 39 6.48 5.39 -8.16
CA ILE A 39 7.88 4.99 -7.98
C ILE A 39 8.87 6.07 -8.46
N GLN A 40 8.53 6.89 -9.48
CA GLN A 40 9.38 8.03 -9.86
C GLN A 40 9.47 9.09 -8.77
N LYS A 41 8.36 9.38 -8.06
CA LYS A 41 8.39 10.34 -6.93
C LYS A 41 9.27 9.87 -5.78
N LYS A 42 9.60 8.57 -5.73
CA LYS A 42 10.59 7.96 -4.83
C LYS A 42 12.01 7.92 -5.39
N GLY A 43 12.21 8.35 -6.63
CA GLY A 43 13.52 8.34 -7.28
C GLY A 43 13.92 6.97 -7.84
N PHE A 44 13.03 5.97 -7.87
CA PHE A 44 13.37 4.64 -8.39
C PHE A 44 13.53 4.59 -9.92
N LEU A 45 13.01 5.58 -10.63
CA LEU A 45 13.20 5.71 -12.07
C LEU A 45 14.36 6.71 -12.32
N ASP A 46 15.56 6.19 -12.53
CA ASP A 46 16.78 6.94 -12.86
C ASP A 46 17.09 8.10 -11.90
N ASN A 47 16.71 7.95 -10.62
CA ASN A 47 16.78 9.00 -9.58
C ASN A 47 16.09 10.33 -9.97
N ASN A 48 15.14 10.29 -10.89
CA ASN A 48 14.43 11.45 -11.41
C ASN A 48 12.97 11.48 -10.96
N LYS A 49 12.59 12.45 -10.14
CA LYS A 49 11.21 12.62 -9.64
C LYS A 49 10.22 13.11 -10.70
N ASN A 50 10.69 13.55 -11.86
CA ASN A 50 9.89 13.99 -13.01
C ASN A 50 10.14 13.13 -14.26
N TYR A 51 10.63 11.91 -14.06
CA TYR A 51 11.11 11.01 -15.10
C TYR A 51 10.17 10.88 -16.30
N LEU A 52 8.89 10.56 -16.08
CA LEU A 52 7.93 10.36 -17.17
C LEU A 52 7.69 11.65 -17.98
N ARG A 53 7.62 12.79 -17.31
CA ARG A 53 7.42 14.08 -17.98
C ARG A 53 8.65 14.48 -18.81
N ASP A 54 9.84 14.30 -18.26
CA ASP A 54 11.09 14.62 -18.97
C ASP A 54 11.28 13.72 -20.19
N LYS A 55 10.93 12.43 -20.08
CA LYS A 55 10.94 11.49 -21.21
C LYS A 55 9.90 11.83 -22.28
N LEU A 56 8.69 12.26 -21.88
CA LEU A 56 7.68 12.78 -22.82
C LEU A 56 8.21 13.98 -23.60
N LEU A 57 8.80 14.95 -22.93
CA LEU A 57 9.39 16.13 -23.56
C LEU A 57 10.56 15.75 -24.50
N ALA A 58 11.41 14.81 -24.09
CA ALA A 58 12.50 14.30 -24.92
C ALA A 58 12.00 13.59 -26.18
N CYS A 59 10.95 12.77 -26.09
CA CYS A 59 10.32 12.13 -27.25
C CYS A 59 9.76 13.17 -28.21
N LYS A 60 9.09 14.19 -27.70
CA LYS A 60 8.56 15.30 -28.54
C LYS A 60 9.68 16.09 -29.23
N ALA A 61 10.78 16.36 -28.53
CA ALA A 61 11.93 17.07 -29.11
C ALA A 61 12.62 16.27 -30.23
N LYS A 62 12.78 14.97 -30.06
CA LYS A 62 13.39 14.08 -31.09
C LYS A 62 12.58 14.03 -32.38
N LYS A 63 11.27 14.09 -32.31
CA LYS A 63 10.36 13.79 -33.42
C LYS A 63 9.82 15.04 -34.14
N GLY A 64 10.04 16.25 -33.62
CA GLY A 64 9.56 17.48 -34.21
C GLY A 64 8.04 17.64 -34.18
N LYS A 65 7.50 18.59 -34.99
CA LYS A 65 6.07 18.98 -34.95
C LYS A 65 5.06 17.94 -35.46
N VAL A 66 5.50 16.81 -36.02
CA VAL A 66 4.64 15.94 -36.86
C VAL A 66 4.22 14.64 -36.17
N LYS A 67 4.65 14.32 -34.94
CA LYS A 67 4.40 13.00 -34.35
C LYS A 67 3.71 13.04 -33.00
N PHE A 68 2.45 12.60 -33.01
CA PHE A 68 1.52 12.68 -31.89
C PHE A 68 1.47 11.41 -31.03
N TYR A 69 2.23 10.34 -31.35
CA TYR A 69 2.15 9.04 -30.69
C TYR A 69 3.51 8.53 -30.22
N SER A 70 4.49 9.40 -30.18
CA SER A 70 5.87 9.01 -29.94
C SER A 70 6.14 8.52 -28.53
N PHE A 71 5.47 9.07 -27.52
CA PHE A 71 5.71 8.70 -26.14
C PHE A 71 5.23 7.28 -25.83
N TYR A 72 4.06 6.89 -26.34
CA TYR A 72 3.53 5.55 -26.12
C TYR A 72 4.42 4.48 -26.78
N ARG A 73 4.65 4.58 -28.08
CA ARG A 73 5.37 3.56 -28.85
C ARG A 73 6.87 3.56 -28.62
N ASP A 74 7.46 4.73 -28.65
CA ASP A 74 8.92 4.86 -28.66
C ASP A 74 9.51 4.82 -27.23
N PHE A 75 8.68 5.00 -26.21
CA PHE A 75 9.16 5.05 -24.85
C PHE A 75 8.41 4.16 -23.86
N LEU A 76 7.07 4.29 -23.74
CA LEU A 76 6.34 3.57 -22.68
C LEU A 76 6.37 2.06 -22.86
N LEU A 77 6.22 1.54 -24.08
CA LEU A 77 6.32 0.09 -24.33
C LEU A 77 7.73 -0.44 -24.00
N VAL A 78 8.77 0.34 -24.32
CA VAL A 78 10.16 -0.02 -23.95
C VAL A 78 10.33 -0.02 -22.42
N LEU A 79 9.83 1.02 -21.75
CA LEU A 79 9.88 1.11 -20.29
C LEU A 79 9.17 -0.07 -19.62
N PHE A 80 7.97 -0.42 -20.09
CA PHE A 80 7.18 -1.48 -19.47
C PHE A 80 7.77 -2.86 -19.73
N HIS A 81 8.01 -3.21 -20.98
CA HIS A 81 8.35 -4.58 -21.37
C HIS A 81 9.85 -4.87 -21.24
N ARG A 82 10.72 -3.93 -21.62
CA ARG A 82 12.18 -4.11 -21.58
C ARG A 82 12.86 -3.47 -20.35
N GLY A 83 12.17 -2.56 -19.69
CA GLY A 83 12.67 -1.92 -18.48
C GLY A 83 12.15 -2.61 -17.21
N LEU A 84 10.87 -2.43 -16.91
CA LEU A 84 10.29 -2.87 -15.65
C LEU A 84 10.04 -4.38 -15.58
N ASN A 85 9.80 -5.04 -16.73
CA ASN A 85 9.47 -6.47 -16.81
C ASN A 85 10.68 -7.37 -17.12
N ASP A 86 11.82 -6.83 -17.50
CA ASP A 86 13.03 -7.61 -17.79
C ASP A 86 14.07 -7.45 -16.68
N PRO A 87 14.55 -8.54 -16.05
CA PRO A 87 15.59 -8.47 -15.03
C PRO A 87 16.98 -8.10 -15.63
N THR A 88 17.16 -8.26 -16.95
CA THR A 88 18.43 -8.02 -17.64
C THR A 88 18.31 -6.93 -18.69
N HIS A 89 18.88 -5.77 -18.40
CA HIS A 89 18.84 -4.65 -19.35
C HIS A 89 20.07 -4.67 -20.28
N SER A 90 19.81 -4.64 -21.59
CA SER A 90 20.87 -4.40 -22.58
C SER A 90 21.45 -2.98 -22.45
N GLU A 91 22.68 -2.76 -22.92
CA GLU A 91 23.27 -1.41 -22.88
C GLU A 91 22.42 -0.39 -23.69
N ALA A 92 21.83 -0.81 -24.80
CA ALA A 92 20.94 0.04 -25.57
C ALA A 92 19.70 0.44 -24.76
N THR A 93 19.11 -0.50 -24.04
CA THR A 93 17.96 -0.24 -23.15
C THR A 93 18.35 0.73 -22.03
N LYS A 94 19.51 0.53 -21.38
CA LYS A 94 20.00 1.44 -20.31
C LYS A 94 20.23 2.87 -20.80
N ILE A 95 20.74 3.05 -22.02
CA ILE A 95 20.93 4.38 -22.62
C ILE A 95 19.56 5.07 -22.82
N GLU A 96 18.55 4.31 -23.24
CA GLU A 96 17.23 4.85 -23.56
C GLU A 96 16.42 5.19 -22.30
N ILE A 97 16.32 4.24 -21.36
CA ILE A 97 15.45 4.37 -20.19
C ILE A 97 16.18 4.78 -18.91
N GLY A 98 17.51 4.69 -18.86
CA GLY A 98 18.31 4.96 -17.65
C GLY A 98 18.33 3.78 -16.67
N LYS A 99 18.65 4.07 -15.42
CA LYS A 99 18.71 3.07 -14.33
C LYS A 99 17.31 2.79 -13.78
N ILE A 100 16.73 1.67 -14.18
CA ILE A 100 15.36 1.26 -13.83
C ILE A 100 15.39 -0.05 -13.03
N PRO A 101 14.58 -0.21 -11.96
CA PRO A 101 14.48 -1.47 -11.24
C PRO A 101 13.68 -2.50 -12.04
N TYR A 102 14.01 -3.78 -11.85
CA TYR A 102 13.14 -4.88 -12.27
C TYR A 102 11.97 -5.03 -11.30
N LEU A 103 10.75 -5.19 -11.83
CA LEU A 103 9.53 -5.37 -11.05
C LEU A 103 8.85 -6.68 -11.47
N ASN A 104 9.03 -7.70 -10.66
CA ASN A 104 8.41 -9.01 -10.88
C ASN A 104 6.95 -8.99 -10.41
N GLY A 105 5.98 -8.79 -11.31
CA GLY A 105 4.60 -8.68 -10.85
C GLY A 105 3.49 -8.65 -11.89
N GLY A 106 3.71 -9.10 -13.12
CA GLY A 106 2.65 -9.23 -14.14
C GLY A 106 2.01 -7.92 -14.63
N LEU A 107 2.12 -6.82 -13.88
CA LEU A 107 1.54 -5.53 -14.27
C LEU A 107 2.14 -4.98 -15.57
N PHE A 108 3.41 -5.26 -15.79
CA PHE A 108 4.18 -4.79 -16.96
C PHE A 108 4.39 -5.86 -18.02
N ASP A 109 3.79 -7.04 -17.85
CA ASP A 109 3.78 -8.08 -18.91
C ASP A 109 3.09 -7.54 -20.15
N GLU A 110 3.57 -7.98 -21.31
CA GLU A 110 2.92 -7.69 -22.57
C GLU A 110 1.53 -8.34 -22.62
N HIS A 111 0.49 -7.51 -22.69
CA HIS A 111 -0.89 -7.97 -22.68
C HIS A 111 -1.30 -8.60 -24.01
N GLU A 112 -2.29 -9.50 -24.01
CA GLU A 112 -2.78 -10.15 -25.22
C GLU A 112 -3.26 -9.15 -26.29
N LEU A 113 -3.88 -8.04 -25.90
CA LEU A 113 -4.26 -6.97 -26.81
C LEU A 113 -3.04 -6.30 -27.46
N GLU A 114 -1.93 -6.18 -26.76
CA GLU A 114 -0.67 -5.63 -27.29
C GLU A 114 -0.02 -6.60 -28.26
N LYS A 115 -0.02 -7.91 -27.94
CA LYS A 115 0.51 -8.99 -28.81
C LYS A 115 -0.28 -9.18 -30.08
N SER A 116 -1.60 -9.03 -30.01
CA SER A 116 -2.51 -9.27 -31.13
C SER A 116 -2.73 -8.06 -32.04
N ASN A 117 -2.26 -6.88 -31.64
CA ASN A 117 -2.59 -5.64 -32.32
C ASN A 117 -1.48 -4.58 -32.28
N ASP A 118 -0.55 -4.68 -33.24
CA ASP A 118 0.55 -3.71 -33.40
C ASP A 118 0.08 -2.29 -33.78
N SER A 119 -1.22 -2.10 -34.06
CA SER A 119 -1.78 -0.81 -34.42
C SER A 119 -2.26 0.04 -33.26
N ILE A 120 -2.12 -0.44 -32.00
CA ILE A 120 -2.51 0.34 -30.82
C ILE A 120 -1.62 1.57 -30.71
N ASP A 121 -2.27 2.72 -30.60
CA ASP A 121 -1.63 4.02 -30.41
C ASP A 121 -2.38 4.87 -29.38
N ILE A 122 -1.63 5.70 -28.64
CA ILE A 122 -2.19 6.66 -27.69
C ILE A 122 -1.55 8.03 -27.94
N ASP A 123 -2.38 9.05 -28.13
CA ASP A 123 -1.94 10.42 -28.42
C ASP A 123 -1.14 11.00 -27.25
N ASP A 124 0.00 11.63 -27.53
CA ASP A 124 0.89 12.27 -26.53
C ASP A 124 0.15 13.30 -25.65
N LYS A 125 -0.89 13.96 -26.18
CA LYS A 125 -1.73 14.89 -25.42
C LYS A 125 -2.48 14.23 -24.28
N ALA A 126 -2.79 12.93 -24.39
CA ALA A 126 -3.42 12.19 -23.30
C ALA A 126 -2.50 12.15 -22.07
N PHE A 127 -1.22 11.88 -22.29
CA PHE A 127 -0.22 11.81 -21.24
C PHE A 127 0.08 13.18 -20.62
N GLU A 128 0.13 14.25 -21.42
CA GLU A 128 0.27 15.61 -20.91
C GLU A 128 -0.83 15.94 -19.90
N ARG A 129 -2.08 15.74 -20.29
CA ARG A 129 -3.24 16.01 -19.42
C ARG A 129 -3.30 15.09 -18.20
N LEU A 130 -2.87 13.84 -18.36
CA LEU A 130 -2.83 12.89 -17.26
C LEU A 130 -1.78 13.27 -16.23
N PHE A 131 -0.59 13.68 -16.68
CA PHE A 131 0.47 14.14 -15.79
C PHE A 131 0.13 15.46 -15.12
N ASP A 132 -0.52 16.40 -15.84
CA ASP A 132 -1.06 17.62 -15.23
C ASP A 132 -2.08 17.34 -14.13
N PHE A 133 -2.84 16.26 -14.28
CA PHE A 133 -3.76 15.81 -13.23
C PHE A 133 -3.01 15.16 -12.06
N PHE A 134 -2.03 14.28 -12.32
CA PHE A 134 -1.26 13.62 -11.27
C PHE A 134 -0.41 14.61 -10.46
N ASP A 135 0.08 15.68 -11.06
CA ASP A 135 0.85 16.72 -10.37
C ASP A 135 0.01 17.58 -9.40
N GLN A 136 -1.32 17.44 -9.40
CA GLN A 136 -2.20 18.08 -8.41
C GLN A 136 -2.22 17.36 -7.07
N TYR A 137 -1.61 16.17 -6.97
CA TYR A 137 -1.59 15.32 -5.80
C TYR A 137 -0.17 15.18 -5.22
N GLU A 138 -0.11 14.95 -3.92
CA GLU A 138 1.12 14.67 -3.19
C GLU A 138 1.34 13.15 -3.11
N TRP A 139 2.42 12.66 -3.70
CA TRP A 139 2.73 11.23 -3.79
C TRP A 139 3.79 10.85 -2.74
N HIS A 140 3.45 10.01 -1.77
CA HIS A 140 4.36 9.63 -0.69
C HIS A 140 4.13 8.18 -0.19
N LEU A 141 5.11 7.64 0.56
CA LEU A 141 5.03 6.32 1.17
C LEU A 141 4.39 6.34 2.57
N ASP A 142 4.25 7.52 3.16
CA ASP A 142 3.68 7.66 4.49
C ASP A 142 2.17 7.43 4.41
N THR A 143 1.65 6.54 5.24
CA THR A 143 0.21 6.26 5.34
C THR A 143 -0.55 7.32 6.13
N ARG A 144 0.16 8.21 6.85
CA ARG A 144 -0.45 9.31 7.57
C ARG A 144 -1.06 10.33 6.60
N HIS A 145 -2.30 10.71 6.85
CA HIS A 145 -2.97 11.72 6.05
C HIS A 145 -2.37 13.10 6.33
N THR A 146 -2.03 13.82 5.27
CA THR A 146 -1.68 15.23 5.39
C THR A 146 -2.95 16.09 5.48
N ALA A 147 -2.82 17.31 5.99
CA ALA A 147 -3.93 18.25 6.09
C ALA A 147 -4.53 18.67 4.72
N SER A 148 -3.82 18.39 3.61
CA SER A 148 -4.23 18.81 2.26
C SER A 148 -5.38 17.97 1.68
N GLY A 149 -5.55 16.72 2.14
CA GLY A 149 -6.51 15.77 1.56
C GLY A 149 -6.23 15.40 0.10
N LYS A 150 -5.01 15.64 -0.38
CA LYS A 150 -4.57 15.35 -1.76
C LYS A 150 -3.49 14.27 -1.79
N ASP A 151 -3.42 13.47 -0.77
CA ASP A 151 -2.41 12.43 -0.61
C ASP A 151 -2.68 11.23 -1.50
N ILE A 152 -1.65 10.77 -2.19
CA ILE A 152 -1.60 9.47 -2.85
C ILE A 152 -0.49 8.65 -2.18
N ASN A 153 -0.91 7.77 -1.31
CA ASN A 153 -0.08 6.84 -0.57
C ASN A 153 -0.30 5.38 -1.06
N PRO A 154 0.42 4.39 -0.55
CA PRO A 154 0.24 2.99 -0.94
C PRO A 154 -1.19 2.46 -0.78
N ASP A 155 -1.92 2.88 0.26
CA ASP A 155 -3.29 2.44 0.51
C ASP A 155 -4.27 2.94 -0.55
N VAL A 156 -4.12 4.22 -0.94
CA VAL A 156 -4.93 4.80 -2.03
C VAL A 156 -4.65 4.07 -3.34
N ILE A 157 -3.39 3.76 -3.64
CA ILE A 157 -3.00 3.01 -4.85
C ILE A 157 -3.57 1.59 -4.79
N GLY A 158 -3.43 0.90 -3.66
CA GLY A 158 -3.99 -0.43 -3.43
C GLY A 158 -5.51 -0.45 -3.62
N TYR A 159 -6.22 0.52 -3.04
CA TYR A 159 -7.66 0.67 -3.22
C TYR A 159 -8.07 0.92 -4.69
N ILE A 160 -7.29 1.75 -5.41
CA ILE A 160 -7.54 2.01 -6.82
C ILE A 160 -7.35 0.72 -7.63
N PHE A 161 -6.27 -0.03 -7.40
CA PHE A 161 -6.03 -1.30 -8.07
C PHE A 161 -7.14 -2.31 -7.78
N GLU A 162 -7.53 -2.48 -6.53
CA GLU A 162 -8.64 -3.34 -6.15
C GLU A 162 -9.93 -2.97 -6.89
N LYS A 163 -10.25 -1.68 -6.96
CA LYS A 163 -11.47 -1.20 -7.62
C LYS A 163 -11.48 -1.43 -9.13
N TYR A 164 -10.31 -1.42 -9.76
CA TYR A 164 -10.17 -1.56 -11.21
C TYR A 164 -9.77 -2.97 -11.67
N ILE A 165 -9.56 -3.91 -10.76
CA ILE A 165 -9.44 -5.33 -11.11
C ILE A 165 -10.81 -5.79 -11.60
N ASN A 166 -10.90 -6.10 -12.88
CA ASN A 166 -12.08 -6.75 -13.44
C ASN A 166 -12.18 -8.15 -12.82
N ASP A 167 -13.37 -8.60 -12.51
CA ASP A 167 -13.62 -9.96 -11.99
C ASP A 167 -13.07 -10.27 -10.57
N ARG A 168 -12.77 -9.23 -9.77
CA ARG A 168 -12.27 -9.37 -8.40
C ARG A 168 -13.15 -10.27 -7.51
N ALA A 169 -14.47 -10.22 -7.72
CA ALA A 169 -15.41 -10.98 -6.92
C ALA A 169 -15.27 -12.50 -7.16
N ASN A 170 -15.05 -12.91 -8.42
CA ASN A 170 -14.84 -14.31 -8.77
C ASN A 170 -13.44 -14.79 -8.38
N MET A 171 -12.45 -13.93 -8.43
CA MET A 171 -11.06 -14.25 -8.06
C MET A 171 -10.79 -14.13 -6.56
N GLY A 172 -11.70 -13.54 -5.77
CA GLY A 172 -11.47 -13.25 -4.35
C GLY A 172 -10.32 -12.27 -4.11
N ALA A 173 -9.96 -11.47 -5.13
CA ALA A 173 -8.83 -10.55 -5.06
C ALA A 173 -9.22 -9.24 -4.38
N TYR A 174 -8.90 -9.13 -3.11
CA TYR A 174 -9.11 -7.93 -2.30
C TYR A 174 -7.78 -7.40 -1.77
N TYR A 175 -7.65 -6.08 -1.73
CA TYR A 175 -6.52 -5.44 -1.08
C TYR A 175 -6.54 -5.75 0.42
N THR A 176 -5.44 -6.27 0.94
CA THR A 176 -5.32 -6.58 2.37
C THR A 176 -5.10 -5.29 3.14
N LYS A 177 -6.01 -4.97 4.04
CA LYS A 177 -5.95 -3.74 4.83
C LYS A 177 -4.76 -3.73 5.79
N GLU A 178 -4.31 -2.53 6.14
CA GLU A 178 -3.14 -2.29 6.99
C GLU A 178 -3.25 -2.99 8.36
N ASP A 179 -4.42 -2.97 8.97
CA ASP A 179 -4.66 -3.64 10.26
C ASP A 179 -4.40 -5.17 10.19
N ILE A 180 -4.75 -5.81 9.08
CA ILE A 180 -4.51 -7.24 8.86
C ILE A 180 -3.02 -7.50 8.60
N THR A 181 -2.36 -6.68 7.79
CA THR A 181 -0.92 -6.83 7.50
C THR A 181 -0.07 -6.55 8.73
N ASP A 182 -0.46 -5.56 9.54
CA ASP A 182 0.19 -5.27 10.81
C ASP A 182 0.03 -6.44 11.80
N TYR A 183 -1.18 -7.01 11.90
CA TYR A 183 -1.43 -8.21 12.70
C TYR A 183 -0.53 -9.39 12.28
N ILE A 184 -0.47 -9.70 10.99
CA ILE A 184 0.37 -10.78 10.47
C ILE A 184 1.84 -10.50 10.75
N SER A 185 2.31 -9.28 10.50
CA SER A 185 3.70 -8.89 10.72
C SER A 185 4.11 -9.03 12.19
N LYS A 186 3.29 -8.56 13.10
CA LYS A 186 3.57 -8.65 14.54
C LYS A 186 3.50 -10.09 15.07
N ASN A 187 2.59 -10.91 14.56
CA ASN A 187 2.44 -12.29 15.06
C ASN A 187 3.34 -13.33 14.39
N CYS A 188 3.81 -13.07 13.17
CA CYS A 188 4.60 -14.03 12.41
C CYS A 188 6.04 -13.55 12.17
N ILE A 189 6.20 -12.35 11.61
CA ILE A 189 7.51 -11.86 11.17
C ILE A 189 8.37 -11.46 12.36
N LEU A 190 7.85 -10.67 13.29
CA LEU A 190 8.63 -10.24 14.46
C LEU A 190 9.05 -11.42 15.33
N PRO A 191 8.18 -12.34 15.77
CA PRO A 191 8.60 -13.50 16.53
C PRO A 191 9.67 -14.34 15.79
N TYR A 192 9.46 -14.59 14.51
CA TYR A 192 10.44 -15.31 13.70
C TYR A 192 11.83 -14.65 13.69
N LEU A 193 11.88 -13.33 13.47
CA LEU A 193 13.14 -12.57 13.49
C LEU A 193 13.84 -12.66 14.85
N PHE A 194 13.08 -12.55 15.93
CA PHE A 194 13.64 -12.67 17.29
C PHE A 194 14.13 -14.09 17.58
N ASP A 195 13.37 -15.11 17.21
CA ASP A 195 13.75 -16.52 17.41
C ASP A 195 15.01 -16.86 16.60
N GLU A 196 15.11 -16.45 15.35
CA GLU A 196 16.30 -16.62 14.52
C GLU A 196 17.50 -15.85 15.09
N THR A 197 17.31 -14.63 15.55
CA THR A 197 18.38 -13.84 16.17
C THR A 197 18.85 -14.51 17.45
N LYS A 198 17.94 -15.02 18.28
CA LYS A 198 18.26 -15.77 19.51
C LYS A 198 19.01 -17.04 19.21
N ARG A 199 18.66 -17.75 18.12
CA ARG A 199 19.37 -18.98 17.69
C ARG A 199 20.82 -18.71 17.28
N HIS A 200 21.04 -17.60 16.56
CA HIS A 200 22.40 -17.24 16.09
C HIS A 200 23.24 -16.50 17.14
N TYR A 201 22.60 -15.76 18.02
CA TYR A 201 23.25 -14.93 19.04
C TYR A 201 22.60 -15.10 20.42
N PRO A 202 22.62 -16.30 21.01
CA PRO A 202 21.89 -16.61 22.25
C PRO A 202 22.32 -15.73 23.41
N LYS A 203 23.58 -15.32 23.47
CA LYS A 203 24.09 -14.46 24.56
C LYS A 203 23.40 -13.09 24.62
N ALA A 204 22.92 -12.57 23.50
CA ALA A 204 22.22 -11.28 23.47
C ALA A 204 20.82 -11.32 24.12
N PHE A 205 20.29 -12.54 24.35
CA PHE A 205 18.97 -12.79 24.96
C PHE A 205 19.06 -13.35 26.37
N ASN A 206 20.23 -13.37 26.98
CA ASN A 206 20.36 -13.68 28.39
C ASN A 206 19.60 -12.63 29.22
N THR A 207 19.12 -13.01 30.41
CA THR A 207 18.33 -12.17 31.29
C THR A 207 18.96 -10.84 31.65
N ASP A 208 20.29 -10.81 31.73
CA ASP A 208 21.16 -9.67 32.03
C ASP A 208 21.70 -8.97 30.79
N ALA A 209 21.46 -9.49 29.59
CA ALA A 209 21.95 -8.91 28.35
C ALA A 209 21.28 -7.55 28.07
N GLU A 210 22.09 -6.58 27.68
CA GLU A 210 21.63 -5.21 27.41
C GLU A 210 20.54 -5.16 26.33
N LEU A 211 20.68 -5.92 25.24
CA LEU A 211 19.70 -6.00 24.15
C LEU A 211 18.33 -6.47 24.67
N TRP A 212 18.33 -7.55 25.49
CA TRP A 212 17.09 -8.09 26.03
C TRP A 212 16.43 -7.13 27.03
N GLN A 213 17.22 -6.43 27.83
CA GLN A 213 16.71 -5.39 28.72
C GLN A 213 16.09 -4.22 27.94
N MET A 214 16.70 -3.78 26.84
CA MET A 214 16.12 -2.75 25.96
C MET A 214 14.78 -3.21 25.35
N VAL A 215 14.69 -4.45 24.87
CA VAL A 215 13.42 -5.00 24.34
C VAL A 215 12.34 -5.02 25.41
N LYS A 216 12.66 -5.44 26.63
CA LYS A 216 11.72 -5.44 27.78
C LYS A 216 11.24 -4.02 28.11
N GLN A 217 12.14 -3.06 28.19
CA GLN A 217 11.79 -1.66 28.48
C GLN A 217 10.90 -1.03 27.40
N SER A 218 11.07 -1.43 26.14
CA SER A 218 10.26 -0.96 25.01
C SER A 218 9.04 -1.83 24.70
N GLY A 219 8.73 -2.81 25.55
CA GLY A 219 7.70 -3.83 25.33
C GLY A 219 6.32 -3.28 24.94
N GLY A 220 5.94 -2.11 25.44
CA GLY A 220 4.69 -1.45 25.08
C GLY A 220 4.54 -1.11 23.60
N GLN A 221 5.64 -1.03 22.84
CA GLN A 221 5.62 -0.78 21.39
C GLN A 221 5.15 -2.00 20.60
N TYR A 222 5.27 -3.20 21.18
CA TYR A 222 4.87 -4.44 20.52
C TYR A 222 3.40 -4.82 20.75
N ILE A 223 2.68 -4.10 21.62
CA ILE A 223 1.24 -4.26 21.79
C ILE A 223 0.54 -3.63 20.59
N TYR A 224 -0.43 -4.35 20.01
CA TYR A 224 -1.22 -3.83 18.88
C TYR A 224 -1.95 -2.55 19.19
N ASP A 225 -1.99 -1.63 18.23
CA ASP A 225 -2.78 -0.41 18.36
C ASP A 225 -4.28 -0.71 18.46
N ALA A 226 -4.74 -1.79 17.81
CA ALA A 226 -6.10 -2.29 17.99
C ALA A 226 -6.40 -2.66 19.46
N VAL A 227 -5.47 -3.28 20.17
CA VAL A 227 -5.62 -3.63 21.60
C VAL A 227 -5.64 -2.36 22.47
N LYS A 228 -4.87 -1.32 22.09
CA LYS A 228 -4.80 -0.03 22.79
C LYS A 228 -6.03 0.86 22.55
N LYS A 229 -6.86 0.54 21.55
CA LYS A 229 -7.99 1.40 21.17
C LYS A 229 -8.92 1.70 22.35
N GLY A 230 -9.10 2.98 22.65
CA GLY A 230 -10.01 3.45 23.69
C GLY A 230 -9.60 3.12 25.13
N VAL A 231 -8.37 2.63 25.36
CA VAL A 231 -7.91 2.25 26.71
C VAL A 231 -7.83 3.45 27.66
N GLU A 232 -7.46 4.62 27.14
CA GLU A 232 -7.36 5.87 27.93
C GLU A 232 -8.72 6.50 28.20
N GLU A 233 -9.78 6.05 27.53
CA GLU A 233 -11.12 6.60 27.70
C GLU A 233 -11.77 6.07 28.98
N THR A 234 -12.46 6.94 29.74
CA THR A 234 -13.23 6.52 30.91
C THR A 234 -14.47 5.76 30.48
N LEU A 235 -14.68 4.54 30.95
CA LEU A 235 -15.83 3.74 30.60
C LEU A 235 -17.16 4.42 31.04
N PRO A 236 -18.22 4.28 30.24
CA PRO A 236 -19.56 4.71 30.65
C PRO A 236 -19.97 4.04 31.97
N LYS A 237 -20.69 4.78 32.83
CA LYS A 237 -21.09 4.31 34.17
C LYS A 237 -21.87 2.99 34.12
N GLU A 238 -22.72 2.82 33.12
CA GLU A 238 -23.54 1.63 32.90
C GLU A 238 -22.67 0.40 32.60
N ILE A 239 -21.55 0.59 31.87
CA ILE A 239 -20.62 -0.48 31.56
C ILE A 239 -19.75 -0.78 32.80
N GLU A 240 -19.27 0.24 33.49
CA GLU A 240 -18.45 0.10 34.68
C GLU A 240 -19.20 -0.64 35.81
N GLN A 241 -20.49 -0.38 35.99
CA GLN A 241 -21.31 -1.08 36.97
C GLN A 241 -21.40 -2.59 36.68
N GLY A 242 -21.45 -2.98 35.40
CA GLY A 242 -21.46 -4.39 34.98
C GLY A 242 -20.14 -5.12 35.18
N ILE A 243 -19.01 -4.41 35.39
CA ILE A 243 -17.74 -5.03 35.81
C ILE A 243 -17.87 -5.58 37.22
N LYS A 244 -18.46 -4.78 38.12
CA LYS A 244 -18.60 -5.10 39.54
C LYS A 244 -19.78 -6.05 39.86
N ASP A 245 -20.86 -5.93 39.06
CA ASP A 245 -22.10 -6.65 39.26
C ASP A 245 -22.64 -7.18 37.94
N VAL A 246 -22.57 -8.50 37.73
CA VAL A 246 -22.99 -9.19 36.51
C VAL A 246 -24.47 -8.93 36.18
N SER A 247 -25.33 -8.74 37.19
CA SER A 247 -26.76 -8.46 36.98
C SER A 247 -27.02 -7.12 36.28
N LYS A 248 -26.05 -6.22 36.27
CA LYS A 248 -26.12 -4.88 35.65
C LYS A 248 -25.55 -4.84 34.22
N ARG A 249 -25.28 -5.98 33.58
CA ARG A 249 -24.72 -6.07 32.23
C ARG A 249 -25.77 -5.88 31.11
N THR A 250 -26.76 -5.04 31.30
CA THR A 250 -27.85 -4.82 30.33
C THR A 250 -27.36 -4.25 29.00
N GLU A 251 -26.33 -3.38 29.04
CA GLU A 251 -25.79 -2.71 27.86
C GLU A 251 -24.61 -3.46 27.20
N TRP A 252 -24.07 -4.49 27.87
CA TRP A 252 -22.81 -5.14 27.47
C TRP A 252 -22.85 -5.84 26.11
N ASN A 253 -24.03 -6.27 25.64
CA ASN A 253 -24.19 -6.89 24.34
C ASN A 253 -24.61 -5.90 23.22
N LYS A 254 -24.65 -4.60 23.52
CA LYS A 254 -24.92 -3.56 22.53
C LYS A 254 -23.64 -3.12 21.84
N PRO A 255 -23.70 -2.63 20.57
CA PRO A 255 -22.55 -2.07 19.89
C PRO A 255 -21.92 -0.94 20.72
N ALA A 256 -20.60 -0.99 20.86
CA ALA A 256 -19.87 0.05 21.55
C ALA A 256 -19.59 1.25 20.62
N THR A 257 -19.39 2.43 21.23
CA THR A 257 -19.15 3.64 20.44
C THR A 257 -17.72 3.67 19.88
N ILE A 258 -17.54 4.34 18.74
CA ILE A 258 -16.29 4.35 17.96
C ILE A 258 -15.06 4.84 18.74
N ASN A 259 -15.25 5.66 19.79
CA ASN A 259 -14.13 6.12 20.61
C ASN A 259 -13.51 5.00 21.45
N TYR A 260 -14.31 3.99 21.82
CA TYR A 260 -13.89 2.86 22.66
C TYR A 260 -13.62 1.60 21.86
N ALA A 261 -14.34 1.41 20.74
CA ALA A 261 -14.48 0.15 20.06
C ALA A 261 -13.75 0.09 18.72
N LEU A 262 -13.36 -1.13 18.37
CA LEU A 262 -13.06 -1.52 17.01
C LEU A 262 -14.37 -1.66 16.20
N PRO A 263 -14.33 -1.64 14.86
CA PRO A 263 -15.53 -1.85 14.04
C PRO A 263 -16.28 -3.15 14.46
N THR A 264 -17.58 -3.04 14.66
CA THR A 264 -18.48 -4.15 15.05
C THR A 264 -18.33 -4.68 16.48
N GLU A 265 -17.44 -4.13 17.30
CA GLU A 265 -17.20 -4.56 18.67
C GLU A 265 -18.37 -4.14 19.61
N ILE A 266 -18.79 -5.06 20.47
CA ILE A 266 -19.78 -4.79 21.53
C ILE A 266 -19.08 -4.45 22.84
N TRP A 267 -19.79 -3.87 23.82
CA TRP A 267 -19.20 -3.43 25.08
C TRP A 267 -18.50 -4.53 25.86
N ARG A 268 -19.00 -5.75 25.84
CA ARG A 268 -18.35 -6.91 26.48
C ARG A 268 -16.92 -7.11 25.91
N GLU A 269 -16.79 -7.07 24.59
CA GLU A 269 -15.52 -7.29 23.91
C GLU A 269 -14.54 -6.14 24.19
N VAL A 270 -15.04 -4.90 24.24
CA VAL A 270 -14.24 -3.73 24.67
C VAL A 270 -13.67 -3.92 26.07
N VAL A 271 -14.50 -4.38 27.01
CA VAL A 271 -14.06 -4.61 28.40
C VAL A 271 -13.02 -5.73 28.47
N ASP A 272 -13.25 -6.86 27.77
CA ASP A 272 -12.34 -7.99 27.72
C ASP A 272 -10.98 -7.58 27.10
N ARG A 273 -10.99 -6.82 26.01
CA ARG A 273 -9.77 -6.28 25.39
C ARG A 273 -9.00 -5.33 26.31
N ARG A 274 -9.68 -4.45 27.03
CA ARG A 274 -9.05 -3.56 28.03
C ARG A 274 -8.42 -4.32 29.20
N ASN A 275 -9.09 -5.36 29.68
CA ASN A 275 -8.55 -6.23 30.75
C ASN A 275 -7.27 -6.93 30.26
N ARG A 276 -7.28 -7.43 29.04
CA ARG A 276 -6.09 -8.06 28.43
C ARG A 276 -4.95 -7.06 28.26
N TYR A 277 -5.23 -5.86 27.78
CA TYR A 277 -4.22 -4.79 27.71
C TYR A 277 -3.61 -4.52 29.08
N THR A 278 -4.44 -4.39 30.13
CA THR A 278 -3.98 -4.12 31.50
C THR A 278 -3.12 -5.25 32.03
N GLU A 279 -3.46 -6.49 31.74
CA GLU A 279 -2.68 -7.66 32.12
C GLU A 279 -1.29 -7.65 31.46
N VAL A 280 -1.23 -7.47 30.13
CA VAL A 280 0.03 -7.40 29.39
C VAL A 280 0.89 -6.24 29.86
N LYS A 281 0.29 -5.06 30.03
CA LYS A 281 0.97 -3.87 30.55
C LYS A 281 1.57 -4.12 31.93
N SER A 282 0.82 -4.76 32.81
CA SER A 282 1.32 -5.14 34.15
C SER A 282 2.51 -6.10 34.10
N LYS A 283 2.50 -7.08 33.19
CA LYS A 283 3.63 -7.98 32.98
C LYS A 283 4.88 -7.24 32.48
N ILE A 284 4.70 -6.30 31.53
CA ILE A 284 5.79 -5.45 31.04
C ILE A 284 6.38 -4.62 32.19
N ASP A 285 5.53 -3.91 32.94
CA ASP A 285 5.95 -3.03 34.01
C ASP A 285 6.68 -3.78 35.16
N LYS A 286 6.30 -5.05 35.42
CA LYS A 286 6.96 -5.94 36.38
C LYS A 286 8.21 -6.63 35.82
N GLY A 287 8.46 -6.56 34.53
CA GLY A 287 9.55 -7.26 33.86
C GLY A 287 9.34 -8.77 33.72
N ASP A 288 8.10 -9.24 33.84
CA ASP A 288 7.72 -10.68 33.76
C ASP A 288 7.60 -11.19 32.32
N ILE A 289 8.27 -10.56 31.37
CA ILE A 289 8.27 -10.93 29.97
C ILE A 289 9.48 -11.82 29.68
N GLN A 290 9.23 -13.01 29.12
CA GLN A 290 10.27 -14.01 28.83
C GLN A 290 10.51 -14.21 27.32
N GLN A 291 9.50 -13.94 26.50
CA GLN A 291 9.58 -14.10 25.05
C GLN A 291 8.82 -12.99 24.35
N ILE A 292 9.13 -12.76 23.06
CA ILE A 292 8.52 -11.66 22.29
C ILE A 292 6.99 -11.82 22.16
N ASN A 293 6.49 -13.05 22.07
CA ASN A 293 5.05 -13.32 21.99
C ASN A 293 4.26 -12.88 23.22
N ASP A 294 4.92 -12.66 24.37
CA ASP A 294 4.26 -12.15 25.57
C ASP A 294 3.83 -10.69 25.43
N PHE A 295 4.42 -9.94 24.49
CA PHE A 295 4.05 -8.55 24.14
C PHE A 295 2.92 -8.47 23.10
N ILE A 296 2.76 -9.53 22.31
CA ILE A 296 1.87 -9.57 21.13
C ILE A 296 0.61 -10.31 21.53
N THR A 297 -0.38 -9.62 21.97
CA THR A 297 -1.66 -10.27 22.33
C THR A 297 -2.86 -9.42 22.02
#